data_ad7683e6547d1bd7d52ab8976612b910
#
_entry.id   ad7683e6547d1bd7d52ab8976612b910
#
_cell.length_a   1.000
_cell.length_b   1.000
_cell.length_c   1.000
_cell.angle_alpha   90.00
_cell.angle_beta   90.00
_cell.angle_gamma   90.00
#
_symmetry.space_group_name_H-M   'P 1'
#
loop_
_entity.id
_entity.type
_entity.pdbx_description
1 polymer ?
#
loop_
_entity_poly.entity_id
_entity_poly.type
_entity_poly.pdbx_seq_one_letter_code
_entity_poly.pdbx_strand_id
1 'polypeptide(L)'
;METRKRGGDVSETMTTHREPLSSVLETIGETPLVRVHDSPDAVPVYAKLESFNPGASVKDRIGKYMLERMLERGDLAEGGTVVEPTAGNTGIGLAVAAKQLGLNAVFVVPERFSVEKQQLMRALGAEVVNTPSDDGMGFAIDRAHEVADELDDAVVPQQFSNPLNAEAHYETTAPEIDEALDGEVGAVVAGCGTGGTLMGMARYFRECDPDTHVVAVEPAGSAYREFLGEEVEHAEYKTEGIGTHDIERNDLFDPDIVDDILTVPDREVHEEMGRLAAEEGQLVASSAAANAIAAKRVARD
;
A
#
# COMPACT_ATOMS: atom_id res chain seq x y z
N MET A 1 61.90 9.96 6.75
CA MET A 1 61.24 8.67 6.72
C MET A 1 60.26 8.64 7.90
N GLU A 2 59.10 9.26 7.71
CA GLU A 2 58.06 9.39 8.74
C GLU A 2 56.81 8.67 8.29
N THR A 3 56.50 7.60 8.99
CA THR A 3 55.34 6.76 8.77
C THR A 3 54.10 7.42 9.37
N ARG A 4 53.23 7.96 8.53
CA ARG A 4 51.89 8.40 8.91
C ARG A 4 51.03 7.16 9.28
N LYS A 5 50.74 6.99 10.57
CA LYS A 5 49.67 6.17 11.06
C LYS A 5 48.33 6.79 10.69
N ARG A 6 47.56 6.17 9.80
CA ARG A 6 46.14 6.43 9.63
C ARG A 6 45.42 5.68 10.75
N GLY A 7 45.06 6.38 11.80
CA GLY A 7 44.05 5.92 12.74
C GLY A 7 42.66 6.14 12.09
N GLY A 8 42.09 5.11 11.52
CA GLY A 8 40.66 5.11 11.21
C GLY A 8 39.92 4.82 12.50
N ASP A 9 39.18 5.79 12.96
CA ASP A 9 38.17 5.61 13.98
C ASP A 9 37.08 4.74 13.38
N VAL A 10 37.11 3.45 13.71
CA VAL A 10 36.01 2.53 13.40
C VAL A 10 34.96 2.85 14.46
N SER A 11 34.05 3.77 14.10
CA SER A 11 32.80 3.96 14.83
C SER A 11 32.24 2.56 15.12
N GLU A 12 32.20 2.18 16.37
CA GLU A 12 31.47 1.03 16.87
C GLU A 12 30.02 1.21 16.44
N THR A 13 29.65 0.60 15.31
CA THR A 13 28.25 0.32 15.03
C THR A 13 27.83 -0.67 16.13
N MET A 14 27.27 -0.10 17.20
CA MET A 14 26.54 -0.88 18.20
C MET A 14 25.49 -1.69 17.45
N THR A 15 25.73 -2.97 17.24
CA THR A 15 24.68 -3.93 16.98
C THR A 15 23.79 -3.92 18.21
N THR A 16 22.75 -3.12 18.17
CA THR A 16 21.65 -3.25 19.11
C THR A 16 21.09 -4.65 18.88
N HIS A 17 21.37 -5.58 19.76
CA HIS A 17 20.67 -6.86 19.82
C HIS A 17 19.20 -6.52 20.11
N ARG A 18 18.37 -6.44 19.06
CA ARG A 18 16.93 -6.40 19.24
C ARG A 18 16.53 -7.73 19.88
N GLU A 19 15.71 -7.67 20.90
CA GLU A 19 15.10 -8.88 21.47
C GLU A 19 14.33 -9.63 20.37
N PRO A 20 14.26 -10.97 20.43
CA PRO A 20 13.46 -11.72 19.46
C PRO A 20 12.01 -11.24 19.48
N LEU A 21 11.44 -11.03 18.29
CA LEU A 21 10.04 -10.67 18.14
C LEU A 21 9.14 -11.87 18.53
N SER A 22 8.01 -11.60 19.11
CA SER A 22 7.06 -12.61 19.58
C SER A 22 6.05 -13.03 18.51
N SER A 23 5.84 -12.17 17.50
CA SER A 23 4.87 -12.36 16.44
C SER A 23 5.38 -11.80 15.12
N VAL A 24 4.96 -12.40 13.99
CA VAL A 24 5.20 -11.86 12.65
C VAL A 24 4.53 -10.48 12.46
N LEU A 25 3.49 -10.15 13.22
CA LEU A 25 2.87 -8.82 13.18
C LEU A 25 3.82 -7.70 13.59
N GLU A 26 4.79 -8.00 14.44
CA GLU A 26 5.81 -7.05 14.87
C GLU A 26 6.84 -6.73 13.78
N THR A 27 6.85 -7.49 12.68
CA THR A 27 7.69 -7.24 11.51
C THR A 27 7.01 -6.35 10.48
N ILE A 28 5.74 -6.00 10.67
CA ILE A 28 4.97 -5.13 9.78
C ILE A 28 5.30 -3.68 10.10
N GLY A 29 5.67 -2.92 9.08
CA GLY A 29 6.14 -1.57 9.22
C GLY A 29 7.66 -1.47 9.39
N GLU A 30 8.17 -0.31 9.79
CA GLU A 30 9.61 0.01 9.86
C GLU A 30 10.39 -0.45 8.61
N THR A 31 9.74 -0.38 7.46
CA THR A 31 10.31 -0.81 6.19
C THR A 31 11.42 0.13 5.74
N PRO A 32 12.42 -0.36 4.99
CA PRO A 32 13.51 0.49 4.53
C PRO A 32 13.03 1.67 3.67
N LEU A 33 13.66 2.84 3.87
CA LEU A 33 13.56 3.98 2.95
C LEU A 33 14.85 4.05 2.14
N VAL A 34 14.76 3.95 0.81
CA VAL A 34 15.92 3.84 -0.08
C VAL A 34 15.91 4.95 -1.11
N ARG A 35 17.04 5.61 -1.30
CA ARG A 35 17.24 6.60 -2.35
C ARG A 35 17.24 5.91 -3.72
N VAL A 36 16.31 6.29 -4.58
CA VAL A 36 16.10 5.67 -5.91
C VAL A 36 16.37 6.61 -7.08
N HIS A 37 16.59 7.88 -6.80
CA HIS A 37 17.01 8.86 -7.80
C HIS A 37 17.84 9.93 -7.16
N ASP A 38 18.98 10.22 -7.81
CA ASP A 38 19.89 11.29 -7.46
C ASP A 38 20.36 11.94 -8.75
N SER A 39 20.05 13.21 -8.92
CA SER A 39 20.46 14.01 -10.07
C SER A 39 20.89 15.38 -9.61
N PRO A 40 21.95 15.98 -10.19
CA PRO A 40 22.36 17.34 -9.87
C PRO A 40 21.27 18.40 -10.14
N ASP A 41 20.35 18.08 -11.04
CA ASP A 41 19.30 18.99 -11.54
C ASP A 41 17.91 18.66 -10.97
N ALA A 42 17.82 17.80 -9.94
CA ALA A 42 16.55 17.41 -9.33
C ALA A 42 16.73 17.15 -7.83
N VAL A 43 15.65 17.27 -7.07
CA VAL A 43 15.64 16.87 -5.66
C VAL A 43 15.77 15.34 -5.53
N PRO A 44 16.37 14.81 -4.44
CA PRO A 44 16.48 13.37 -4.25
C PRO A 44 15.11 12.71 -4.09
N VAL A 45 14.96 11.52 -4.69
CA VAL A 45 13.75 10.70 -4.55
C VAL A 45 14.05 9.47 -3.71
N TYR A 46 13.20 9.23 -2.72
CA TYR A 46 13.26 8.07 -1.84
C TYR A 46 12.04 7.19 -2.03
N ALA A 47 12.25 5.88 -1.96
CA ALA A 47 11.20 4.87 -2.02
C ALA A 47 11.07 4.14 -0.69
N LYS A 48 9.86 4.10 -0.13
CA LYS A 48 9.49 3.28 1.01
C LYS A 48 9.23 1.86 0.52
N LEU A 49 10.09 0.90 0.89
CA LEU A 49 10.08 -0.45 0.34
C LEU A 49 9.09 -1.37 1.07
N GLU A 50 7.82 -1.22 0.78
CA GLU A 50 6.73 -1.96 1.43
C GLU A 50 6.69 -3.48 1.11
N SER A 51 7.48 -3.94 0.14
CA SER A 51 7.71 -5.35 -0.12
C SER A 51 8.49 -6.08 0.99
N PHE A 52 9.05 -5.36 1.95
CA PHE A 52 9.71 -5.91 3.14
C PHE A 52 8.75 -6.33 4.24
N ASN A 53 7.48 -5.98 4.14
CA ASN A 53 6.46 -6.54 5.02
C ASN A 53 6.29 -8.05 4.78
N PRO A 54 5.86 -8.86 5.76
CA PRO A 54 5.80 -10.33 5.67
C PRO A 54 4.89 -10.86 4.56
N GLY A 55 3.80 -10.16 4.22
CA GLY A 55 2.94 -10.44 3.06
C GLY A 55 3.41 -9.78 1.77
N ALA A 56 4.61 -9.16 1.79
CA ALA A 56 5.30 -8.53 0.67
C ALA A 56 4.56 -7.34 0.05
N SER A 57 3.77 -6.61 0.82
CA SER A 57 3.09 -5.40 0.32
C SER A 57 2.72 -4.40 1.42
N VAL A 58 2.38 -3.17 0.99
CA VAL A 58 1.84 -2.12 1.83
C VAL A 58 0.54 -2.52 2.55
N LYS A 59 -0.17 -3.53 2.04
CA LYS A 59 -1.46 -3.96 2.57
C LYS A 59 -1.36 -4.73 3.90
N ASP A 60 -0.19 -5.18 4.27
CA ASP A 60 0.05 -5.79 5.59
C ASP A 60 -0.21 -4.78 6.71
N ARG A 61 0.16 -3.50 6.47
CA ARG A 61 -0.11 -2.41 7.42
C ARG A 61 -1.59 -2.24 7.71
N ILE A 62 -2.40 -2.13 6.65
CA ILE A 62 -3.85 -1.97 6.82
C ILE A 62 -4.49 -3.24 7.35
N GLY A 63 -4.01 -4.42 6.95
CA GLY A 63 -4.49 -5.70 7.49
C GLY A 63 -4.31 -5.78 9.00
N LYS A 64 -3.12 -5.47 9.52
CA LYS A 64 -2.83 -5.42 10.94
C LYS A 64 -3.64 -4.33 11.64
N TYR A 65 -3.50 -3.08 11.19
CA TYR A 65 -4.07 -1.91 11.87
C TYR A 65 -5.59 -1.96 11.96
N MET A 66 -6.26 -2.28 10.85
CA MET A 66 -7.72 -2.34 10.84
C MET A 66 -8.24 -3.42 11.80
N LEU A 67 -7.68 -4.63 11.77
CA LEU A 67 -8.16 -5.71 12.62
C LEU A 67 -7.87 -5.45 14.12
N GLU A 68 -6.70 -4.94 14.46
CA GLU A 68 -6.38 -4.55 15.83
C GLU A 68 -7.33 -3.46 16.34
N ARG A 69 -7.57 -2.40 15.56
CA ARG A 69 -8.50 -1.33 15.94
C ARG A 69 -9.95 -1.78 16.02
N MET A 70 -10.41 -2.66 15.13
CA MET A 70 -11.76 -3.21 15.17
C MET A 70 -11.97 -4.10 16.40
N LEU A 71 -10.98 -4.90 16.80
CA LEU A 71 -10.99 -5.65 18.04
C LEU A 71 -11.02 -4.73 19.28
N GLU A 72 -10.16 -3.72 19.32
CA GLU A 72 -10.10 -2.74 20.40
C GLU A 72 -11.41 -1.96 20.58
N ARG A 73 -12.09 -1.62 19.48
CA ARG A 73 -13.38 -0.89 19.49
C ARG A 73 -14.57 -1.81 19.78
N GLY A 74 -14.40 -3.12 19.70
CA GLY A 74 -15.47 -4.12 19.83
C GLY A 74 -16.33 -4.24 18.56
N ASP A 75 -15.87 -3.71 17.42
CA ASP A 75 -16.52 -3.86 16.11
C ASP A 75 -16.32 -5.27 15.55
N LEU A 76 -15.28 -5.96 16.01
CA LEU A 76 -14.94 -7.34 15.72
C LEU A 76 -14.74 -8.11 17.02
N ALA A 77 -15.40 -9.25 17.18
CA ALA A 77 -15.26 -10.09 18.36
C ALA A 77 -13.96 -10.92 18.35
N GLU A 78 -13.43 -11.28 19.51
CA GLU A 78 -12.36 -12.28 19.61
C GLU A 78 -12.81 -13.60 19.01
N GLY A 79 -11.99 -14.19 18.12
CA GLY A 79 -12.34 -15.40 17.39
C GLY A 79 -13.37 -15.21 16.29
N GLY A 80 -13.83 -13.98 16.06
CA GLY A 80 -14.76 -13.60 15.00
C GLY A 80 -14.20 -13.82 13.57
N THR A 81 -15.01 -13.51 12.59
CA THR A 81 -14.69 -13.75 11.17
C THR A 81 -14.55 -12.44 10.40
N VAL A 82 -13.45 -12.29 9.70
CA VAL A 82 -13.21 -11.21 8.73
C VAL A 82 -13.63 -11.67 7.35
N VAL A 83 -14.55 -10.95 6.73
CA VAL A 83 -14.99 -11.23 5.35
C VAL A 83 -14.58 -10.05 4.48
N GLU A 84 -13.83 -10.25 3.39
CA GLU A 84 -13.42 -9.15 2.50
C GLU A 84 -13.51 -9.55 1.04
N PRO A 85 -14.11 -8.71 0.18
CA PRO A 85 -14.08 -8.90 -1.27
C PRO A 85 -12.72 -8.45 -1.81
N THR A 86 -11.81 -9.38 -2.01
CA THR A 86 -10.46 -9.03 -2.44
C THR A 86 -9.76 -10.15 -3.19
N ALA A 87 -9.24 -9.83 -4.37
CA ALA A 87 -8.40 -10.74 -5.17
C ALA A 87 -6.90 -10.45 -5.00
N GLY A 88 -6.54 -9.45 -4.19
CA GLY A 88 -5.20 -8.86 -4.17
C GLY A 88 -4.45 -8.99 -2.85
N ASN A 89 -3.47 -8.10 -2.69
CA ASN A 89 -2.59 -8.05 -1.53
C ASN A 89 -3.33 -7.74 -0.22
N THR A 90 -4.48 -7.06 -0.27
CA THR A 90 -5.31 -6.83 0.92
C THR A 90 -5.73 -8.14 1.58
N GLY A 91 -6.16 -9.14 0.78
CA GLY A 91 -6.49 -10.46 1.31
C GLY A 91 -5.30 -11.17 1.95
N ILE A 92 -4.09 -11.00 1.40
CA ILE A 92 -2.87 -11.55 2.00
C ILE A 92 -2.57 -10.86 3.33
N GLY A 93 -2.57 -9.52 3.38
CA GLY A 93 -2.32 -8.76 4.61
C GLY A 93 -3.35 -9.06 5.71
N LEU A 94 -4.65 -9.11 5.36
CA LEU A 94 -5.71 -9.51 6.27
C LEU A 94 -5.54 -10.96 6.75
N ALA A 95 -5.14 -11.90 5.88
CA ALA A 95 -4.93 -13.29 6.25
C ALA A 95 -3.77 -13.45 7.25
N VAL A 96 -2.66 -12.74 7.03
CA VAL A 96 -1.52 -12.72 7.96
C VAL A 96 -1.96 -12.19 9.32
N ALA A 97 -2.66 -11.06 9.34
CA ALA A 97 -3.12 -10.44 10.58
C ALA A 97 -4.18 -11.30 11.29
N ALA A 98 -5.21 -11.76 10.60
CA ALA A 98 -6.26 -12.59 11.17
C ALA A 98 -5.69 -13.86 11.80
N LYS A 99 -4.75 -14.53 11.12
CA LYS A 99 -4.11 -15.74 11.66
C LYS A 99 -3.41 -15.51 12.98
N GLN A 100 -2.70 -14.39 13.11
CA GLN A 100 -1.95 -14.06 14.32
C GLN A 100 -2.87 -13.56 15.47
N LEU A 101 -3.97 -12.91 15.13
CA LEU A 101 -4.96 -12.40 16.08
C LEU A 101 -6.00 -13.45 16.50
N GLY A 102 -5.88 -14.69 15.98
CA GLY A 102 -6.82 -15.77 16.32
C GLY A 102 -8.21 -15.60 15.69
N LEU A 103 -8.30 -14.86 14.60
CA LEU A 103 -9.53 -14.61 13.82
C LEU A 103 -9.67 -15.61 12.67
N ASN A 104 -10.90 -15.80 12.21
CA ASN A 104 -11.19 -16.48 10.96
C ASN A 104 -11.17 -15.47 9.81
N ALA A 105 -10.85 -15.93 8.60
CA ALA A 105 -10.85 -15.10 7.40
C ALA A 105 -11.55 -15.81 6.25
N VAL A 106 -12.45 -15.10 5.59
CA VAL A 106 -13.18 -15.54 4.39
C VAL A 106 -13.00 -14.47 3.31
N PHE A 107 -12.42 -14.83 2.17
CA PHE A 107 -12.26 -13.89 1.06
C PHE A 107 -13.15 -14.27 -0.10
N VAL A 108 -13.90 -13.27 -0.58
CA VAL A 108 -14.80 -13.45 -1.73
C VAL A 108 -14.08 -12.92 -2.97
N VAL A 109 -13.86 -13.81 -3.94
CA VAL A 109 -12.97 -13.55 -5.06
C VAL A 109 -13.57 -14.06 -6.37
N PRO A 110 -13.62 -13.27 -7.45
CA PRO A 110 -13.97 -13.81 -8.77
C PRO A 110 -12.97 -14.90 -9.19
N GLU A 111 -13.47 -16.04 -9.64
CA GLU A 111 -12.75 -17.32 -9.77
C GLU A 111 -11.41 -17.22 -10.50
N ARG A 112 -11.35 -16.43 -11.60
CA ARG A 112 -10.16 -16.31 -12.45
C ARG A 112 -9.19 -15.21 -12.04
N PHE A 113 -9.53 -14.41 -11.00
CA PHE A 113 -8.68 -13.34 -10.55
C PHE A 113 -7.57 -13.86 -9.63
N SER A 114 -6.31 -13.53 -9.98
CA SER A 114 -5.14 -13.75 -9.10
C SER A 114 -5.11 -15.13 -8.42
N VAL A 115 -5.18 -16.21 -9.20
CA VAL A 115 -5.22 -17.60 -8.69
C VAL A 115 -4.08 -17.88 -7.71
N GLU A 116 -2.89 -17.35 -7.98
CA GLU A 116 -1.72 -17.48 -7.11
C GLU A 116 -1.95 -16.84 -5.74
N LYS A 117 -2.55 -15.64 -5.71
CA LYS A 117 -2.88 -14.96 -4.45
C LYS A 117 -3.97 -15.69 -3.66
N GLN A 118 -4.96 -16.28 -4.34
CA GLN A 118 -5.94 -17.15 -3.69
C GLN A 118 -5.29 -18.37 -3.02
N GLN A 119 -4.26 -18.96 -3.65
CA GLN A 119 -3.52 -20.08 -3.06
C GLN A 119 -2.75 -19.64 -1.81
N LEU A 120 -2.14 -18.43 -1.82
CA LEU A 120 -1.48 -17.86 -0.65
C LEU A 120 -2.47 -17.60 0.49
N MET A 121 -3.63 -17.04 0.21
CA MET A 121 -4.70 -16.83 1.21
C MET A 121 -5.11 -18.15 1.86
N ARG A 122 -5.34 -19.20 1.06
CA ARG A 122 -5.66 -20.55 1.56
C ARG A 122 -4.52 -21.15 2.39
N ALA A 123 -3.27 -20.95 1.97
CA ALA A 123 -2.08 -21.41 2.72
C ALA A 123 -1.94 -20.72 4.08
N LEU A 124 -2.40 -19.47 4.20
CA LEU A 124 -2.49 -18.73 5.45
C LEU A 124 -3.70 -19.13 6.32
N GLY A 125 -4.53 -20.06 5.84
CA GLY A 125 -5.66 -20.61 6.58
C GLY A 125 -6.99 -19.90 6.34
N ALA A 126 -7.06 -19.00 5.36
CA ALA A 126 -8.31 -18.36 4.99
C ALA A 126 -9.18 -19.27 4.12
N GLU A 127 -10.49 -19.16 4.24
CA GLU A 127 -11.45 -19.67 3.29
C GLU A 127 -11.53 -18.72 2.08
N VAL A 128 -11.66 -19.26 0.88
CA VAL A 128 -11.85 -18.48 -0.34
C VAL A 128 -13.12 -18.94 -1.03
N VAL A 129 -14.10 -18.05 -1.04
CA VAL A 129 -15.38 -18.21 -1.74
C VAL A 129 -15.23 -17.60 -3.13
N ASN A 130 -15.36 -18.42 -4.16
CA ASN A 130 -15.26 -17.95 -5.52
C ASN A 130 -16.63 -17.51 -6.07
N THR A 131 -16.66 -16.39 -6.79
CA THR A 131 -17.79 -15.91 -7.57
C THR A 131 -17.53 -16.08 -9.07
N PRO A 132 -18.57 -16.07 -9.92
CA PRO A 132 -18.38 -16.11 -11.36
C PRO A 132 -17.51 -14.93 -11.84
N SER A 133 -16.53 -15.22 -12.70
CA SER A 133 -15.58 -14.19 -13.15
C SER A 133 -16.21 -13.10 -14.00
N ASP A 134 -17.29 -13.45 -14.73
CA ASP A 134 -17.98 -12.54 -15.64
C ASP A 134 -18.81 -11.47 -14.89
N ASP A 135 -19.14 -11.72 -13.62
CA ASP A 135 -19.88 -10.79 -12.76
C ASP A 135 -18.97 -9.73 -12.09
N GLY A 136 -17.66 -9.92 -12.17
CA GLY A 136 -16.65 -8.95 -11.73
C GLY A 136 -16.57 -8.73 -10.21
N MET A 137 -15.85 -7.67 -9.82
CA MET A 137 -15.59 -7.35 -8.41
C MET A 137 -16.85 -6.78 -7.71
N GLY A 138 -17.74 -6.10 -8.43
CA GLY A 138 -18.97 -5.55 -7.86
C GLY A 138 -19.85 -6.66 -7.26
N PHE A 139 -20.02 -7.77 -7.97
CA PHE A 139 -20.76 -8.93 -7.47
C PHE A 139 -20.04 -9.59 -6.26
N ALA A 140 -18.71 -9.62 -6.26
CA ALA A 140 -17.96 -10.15 -5.14
C ALA A 140 -18.13 -9.29 -3.87
N ILE A 141 -18.29 -7.98 -4.02
CA ILE A 141 -18.59 -7.06 -2.91
C ILE A 141 -19.96 -7.39 -2.30
N ASP A 142 -21.00 -7.48 -3.14
CA ASP A 142 -22.35 -7.81 -2.66
C ASP A 142 -22.37 -9.19 -1.98
N ARG A 143 -21.70 -10.18 -2.58
CA ARG A 143 -21.61 -11.52 -2.00
C ARG A 143 -20.83 -11.56 -0.68
N ALA A 144 -19.83 -10.72 -0.49
CA ALA A 144 -19.09 -10.63 0.77
C ALA A 144 -20.00 -10.15 1.91
N HIS A 145 -20.87 -9.19 1.67
CA HIS A 145 -21.87 -8.77 2.65
C HIS A 145 -22.87 -9.88 2.97
N GLU A 146 -23.37 -10.61 1.96
CA GLU A 146 -24.25 -11.75 2.18
C GLU A 146 -23.56 -12.83 3.04
N VAL A 147 -22.29 -13.15 2.73
CA VAL A 147 -21.50 -14.13 3.51
C VAL A 147 -21.32 -13.66 4.95
N ALA A 148 -21.05 -12.37 5.16
CA ALA A 148 -20.93 -11.83 6.52
C ALA A 148 -22.27 -11.92 7.29
N ASP A 149 -23.40 -11.67 6.63
CA ASP A 149 -24.74 -11.76 7.23
C ASP A 149 -25.15 -13.23 7.55
N GLU A 150 -24.58 -14.21 6.85
CA GLU A 150 -24.81 -15.64 7.09
C GLU A 150 -23.99 -16.20 8.27
N LEU A 151 -22.98 -15.47 8.74
CA LEU A 151 -22.06 -15.91 9.79
C LEU A 151 -22.29 -15.14 11.10
N ASP A 152 -22.15 -15.84 12.23
CA ASP A 152 -22.12 -15.19 13.53
C ASP A 152 -20.77 -14.46 13.72
N ASP A 153 -20.80 -13.28 14.32
CA ASP A 153 -19.61 -12.46 14.64
C ASP A 153 -18.69 -12.22 13.42
N ALA A 154 -19.28 -11.94 12.27
CA ALA A 154 -18.55 -11.62 11.04
C ALA A 154 -18.63 -10.13 10.70
N VAL A 155 -17.54 -9.59 10.14
CA VAL A 155 -17.46 -8.19 9.71
C VAL A 155 -16.77 -8.08 8.36
N VAL A 156 -17.16 -7.06 7.59
CA VAL A 156 -16.48 -6.66 6.35
C VAL A 156 -15.67 -5.39 6.65
N PRO A 157 -14.33 -5.44 6.64
CA PRO A 157 -13.48 -4.28 6.91
C PRO A 157 -13.67 -3.11 5.96
N GLN A 158 -14.06 -3.36 4.70
CA GLN A 158 -14.39 -2.34 3.69
C GLN A 158 -13.20 -1.42 3.36
N GLN A 159 -12.15 -1.96 2.76
CA GLN A 159 -10.92 -1.22 2.46
C GLN A 159 -11.09 0.08 1.67
N PHE A 160 -12.19 0.26 0.93
CA PHE A 160 -12.44 1.44 0.08
C PHE A 160 -13.18 2.59 0.79
N SER A 161 -13.78 2.31 1.97
CA SER A 161 -14.60 3.29 2.70
C SER A 161 -14.22 3.43 4.17
N ASN A 162 -13.52 2.44 4.75
CA ASN A 162 -13.16 2.47 6.15
C ASN A 162 -11.98 3.42 6.42
N PRO A 163 -12.16 4.49 7.22
CA PRO A 163 -11.11 5.46 7.51
C PRO A 163 -9.88 4.86 8.20
N LEU A 164 -10.01 3.70 8.85
CA LEU A 164 -8.88 2.98 9.43
C LEU A 164 -7.78 2.65 8.42
N ASN A 165 -8.12 2.52 7.13
CA ASN A 165 -7.14 2.34 6.08
C ASN A 165 -6.21 3.56 5.95
N ALA A 166 -6.75 4.77 5.94
CA ALA A 166 -5.93 5.98 5.89
C ALA A 166 -5.23 6.25 7.24
N GLU A 167 -5.91 5.98 8.38
CA GLU A 167 -5.33 6.10 9.72
C GLU A 167 -4.07 5.23 9.86
N ALA A 168 -4.07 4.00 9.32
CA ALA A 168 -2.91 3.12 9.35
C ALA A 168 -1.66 3.80 8.77
N HIS A 169 -1.80 4.52 7.67
CA HIS A 169 -0.70 5.21 7.02
C HIS A 169 -0.33 6.53 7.69
N TYR A 170 -1.32 7.22 8.25
CA TYR A 170 -1.10 8.42 9.06
C TYR A 170 -0.29 8.10 10.32
N GLU A 171 -0.62 6.98 11.02
CA GLU A 171 0.02 6.62 12.28
C GLU A 171 1.30 5.78 12.14
N THR A 172 1.58 5.23 10.95
CA THR A 172 2.76 4.37 10.77
C THR A 172 3.65 4.80 9.61
N THR A 173 3.16 4.78 8.36
CA THR A 173 3.97 4.99 7.17
C THR A 173 4.55 6.41 7.10
N ALA A 174 3.72 7.42 7.38
CA ALA A 174 4.13 8.81 7.30
C ALA A 174 5.16 9.18 8.39
N PRO A 175 4.95 8.83 9.68
CA PRO A 175 5.97 9.06 10.71
C PRO A 175 7.31 8.38 10.44
N GLU A 176 7.31 7.14 9.90
CA GLU A 176 8.54 6.45 9.54
C GLU A 176 9.33 7.18 8.44
N ILE A 177 8.64 7.83 7.48
CA ILE A 177 9.26 8.62 6.41
C ILE A 177 9.78 9.94 6.99
N ASP A 178 8.97 10.60 7.80
CA ASP A 178 9.29 11.89 8.43
C ASP A 178 10.54 11.79 9.31
N GLU A 179 10.60 10.78 10.18
CA GLU A 179 11.77 10.50 11.02
C GLU A 179 13.03 10.20 10.18
N ALA A 180 12.89 9.40 9.12
CA ALA A 180 14.02 9.01 8.29
C ALA A 180 14.59 10.16 7.43
N LEU A 181 13.81 11.22 7.21
CA LEU A 181 14.19 12.39 6.41
C LEU A 181 14.33 13.67 7.28
N ASP A 182 14.35 13.54 8.62
CA ASP A 182 14.47 14.66 9.56
C ASP A 182 13.42 15.77 9.31
N GLY A 183 12.21 15.40 8.86
CA GLY A 183 11.13 16.34 8.54
C GLY A 183 11.26 17.03 7.17
N GLU A 184 12.28 16.72 6.39
CA GLU A 184 12.53 17.37 5.08
C GLU A 184 11.79 16.64 3.94
N VAL A 185 10.46 16.76 3.90
CA VAL A 185 9.60 16.11 2.88
C VAL A 185 8.87 17.17 2.06
N GLY A 186 9.42 17.50 0.88
CA GLY A 186 8.80 18.47 -0.03
C GLY A 186 7.64 17.93 -0.85
N ALA A 187 7.59 16.60 -1.10
CA ALA A 187 6.49 15.99 -1.82
C ALA A 187 6.25 14.54 -1.38
N VAL A 188 5.00 14.10 -1.43
CA VAL A 188 4.58 12.70 -1.28
C VAL A 188 3.89 12.22 -2.55
N VAL A 189 4.34 11.08 -3.08
CA VAL A 189 3.86 10.51 -4.34
C VAL A 189 3.43 9.08 -4.11
N ALA A 190 2.18 8.74 -4.35
CA ALA A 190 1.70 7.37 -4.20
C ALA A 190 0.59 7.01 -5.19
N GLY A 191 0.62 5.75 -5.63
CA GLY A 191 -0.42 5.15 -6.44
C GLY A 191 -1.72 4.97 -5.68
N CYS A 192 -2.81 5.34 -6.30
CA CYS A 192 -4.14 5.25 -5.71
C CYS A 192 -4.89 4.02 -6.22
N GLY A 193 -5.19 3.08 -5.32
CA GLY A 193 -6.13 1.98 -5.51
C GLY A 193 -7.34 2.18 -4.61
N THR A 194 -7.16 2.19 -3.29
CA THR A 194 -8.18 2.62 -2.32
C THR A 194 -8.00 4.09 -1.93
N GLY A 195 -6.88 4.70 -2.27
CA GLY A 195 -6.51 6.03 -1.82
C GLY A 195 -5.90 6.08 -0.41
N GLY A 196 -6.14 5.08 0.45
CA GLY A 196 -5.78 5.12 1.86
C GLY A 196 -4.32 5.46 2.14
N THR A 197 -3.38 4.90 1.40
CA THR A 197 -1.95 5.18 1.56
C THR A 197 -1.65 6.67 1.34
N LEU A 198 -2.10 7.23 0.21
CA LEU A 198 -1.85 8.63 -0.10
C LEU A 198 -2.58 9.55 0.88
N MET A 199 -3.84 9.26 1.19
CA MET A 199 -4.65 10.10 2.08
C MET A 199 -4.11 10.15 3.51
N GLY A 200 -3.63 9.01 4.04
CA GLY A 200 -2.99 8.97 5.35
C GLY A 200 -1.71 9.80 5.38
N MET A 201 -0.82 9.60 4.40
CA MET A 201 0.41 10.39 4.29
C MET A 201 0.14 11.87 4.04
N ALA A 202 -0.79 12.19 3.14
CA ALA A 202 -1.14 13.57 2.81
C ALA A 202 -1.61 14.36 4.04
N ARG A 203 -2.51 13.78 4.84
CA ARG A 203 -2.98 14.42 6.08
C ARG A 203 -1.82 14.69 7.04
N TYR A 204 -0.97 13.69 7.27
CA TYR A 204 0.18 13.83 8.16
C TYR A 204 1.13 14.94 7.71
N PHE A 205 1.57 14.89 6.46
CA PHE A 205 2.56 15.85 5.96
C PHE A 205 2.00 17.25 5.81
N ARG A 206 0.70 17.41 5.46
CA ARG A 206 0.03 18.72 5.46
C ARG A 206 -0.09 19.34 6.86
N GLU A 207 -0.17 18.52 7.91
CA GLU A 207 -0.14 18.99 9.30
C GLU A 207 1.27 19.43 9.70
N CYS A 208 2.32 18.75 9.20
CA CYS A 208 3.73 19.11 9.46
C CYS A 208 4.15 20.33 8.64
N ASP A 209 3.86 20.33 7.34
CA ASP A 209 4.13 21.42 6.40
C ASP A 209 2.97 21.53 5.37
N PRO A 210 2.16 22.63 5.46
CA PRO A 210 1.07 22.85 4.53
C PRO A 210 1.49 22.96 3.05
N ASP A 211 2.75 23.26 2.77
CA ASP A 211 3.28 23.39 1.42
C ASP A 211 3.79 22.07 0.83
N THR A 212 3.77 20.95 1.59
CA THR A 212 4.12 19.61 1.06
C THR A 212 3.26 19.27 -0.15
N HIS A 213 3.88 18.98 -1.28
CA HIS A 213 3.18 18.67 -2.53
C HIS A 213 2.65 17.23 -2.53
N VAL A 214 1.36 17.05 -2.77
CA VAL A 214 0.67 15.74 -2.71
C VAL A 214 0.28 15.28 -4.10
N VAL A 215 0.84 14.17 -4.55
CA VAL A 215 0.66 13.66 -5.92
C VAL A 215 0.10 12.25 -5.92
N ALA A 216 -1.08 12.10 -6.53
CA ALA A 216 -1.67 10.79 -6.81
C ALA A 216 -1.11 10.21 -8.10
N VAL A 217 -0.98 8.88 -8.17
CA VAL A 217 -0.54 8.19 -9.38
C VAL A 217 -1.58 7.17 -9.81
N GLU A 218 -1.92 7.18 -11.08
CA GLU A 218 -2.83 6.23 -11.70
C GLU A 218 -2.27 5.65 -13.00
N PRO A 219 -2.70 4.45 -13.42
CA PRO A 219 -2.42 3.96 -14.77
C PRO A 219 -3.28 4.66 -15.82
N ALA A 220 -2.79 4.75 -17.05
CA ALA A 220 -3.57 5.27 -18.17
C ALA A 220 -4.81 4.38 -18.40
N GLY A 221 -5.99 5.02 -18.45
CA GLY A 221 -7.30 4.36 -18.54
C GLY A 221 -8.05 4.23 -17.20
N SER A 222 -7.42 4.62 -16.09
CA SER A 222 -8.06 4.73 -14.78
C SER A 222 -8.90 6.01 -14.67
N ALA A 223 -9.80 6.08 -13.72
CA ALA A 223 -10.80 7.14 -13.55
C ALA A 223 -10.47 8.19 -12.49
N TYR A 224 -9.28 8.18 -11.85
CA TYR A 224 -8.99 9.12 -10.75
C TYR A 224 -9.06 10.59 -11.16
N ARG A 225 -8.69 10.93 -12.39
CA ARG A 225 -8.78 12.33 -12.88
C ARG A 225 -10.21 12.85 -12.99
N GLU A 226 -11.22 11.97 -12.96
CA GLU A 226 -12.62 12.38 -12.88
C GLU A 226 -12.95 13.08 -11.56
N PHE A 227 -12.22 12.79 -10.46
CA PHE A 227 -12.33 13.54 -9.21
C PHE A 227 -11.97 15.02 -9.36
N LEU A 228 -11.14 15.36 -10.37
CA LEU A 228 -10.80 16.73 -10.73
C LEU A 228 -11.78 17.34 -11.74
N GLY A 229 -12.85 16.62 -12.11
CA GLY A 229 -13.85 17.05 -13.08
C GLY A 229 -13.39 16.93 -14.55
N GLU A 230 -12.35 16.12 -14.81
CA GLU A 230 -11.87 15.87 -16.18
C GLU A 230 -12.64 14.72 -16.84
N GLU A 231 -12.83 14.81 -18.15
CA GLU A 231 -13.32 13.67 -18.95
C GLU A 231 -12.17 12.69 -19.19
N VAL A 232 -12.34 11.43 -18.79
CA VAL A 232 -11.33 10.38 -18.93
C VAL A 232 -11.82 9.32 -19.92
N GLU A 233 -10.96 8.94 -20.86
CA GLU A 233 -11.20 7.78 -21.71
C GLU A 233 -10.81 6.51 -20.92
N HIS A 234 -11.81 5.77 -20.44
CA HIS A 234 -11.58 4.51 -19.72
C HIS A 234 -11.01 3.47 -20.67
N ALA A 235 -9.93 2.81 -20.26
CA ALA A 235 -9.30 1.72 -20.99
C ALA A 235 -8.78 0.64 -20.03
N GLU A 236 -8.63 -0.56 -20.52
CA GLU A 236 -7.97 -1.62 -19.77
C GLU A 236 -6.49 -1.30 -19.58
N TYR A 237 -5.98 -1.53 -18.38
CA TYR A 237 -4.57 -1.42 -18.04
C TYR A 237 -4.08 -2.69 -17.32
N LYS A 238 -2.76 -2.90 -17.34
CA LYS A 238 -2.10 -4.08 -16.75
C LYS A 238 -1.38 -3.78 -15.43
N THR A 239 -1.27 -2.50 -15.10
CA THR A 239 -0.69 -2.08 -13.83
C THR A 239 -1.60 -2.51 -12.69
N GLU A 240 -1.11 -3.40 -11.82
CA GLU A 240 -1.87 -3.94 -10.69
C GLU A 240 -1.72 -3.11 -9.43
N GLY A 241 -2.75 -3.11 -8.57
CA GLY A 241 -2.73 -2.57 -7.21
C GLY A 241 -3.01 -1.08 -7.10
N ILE A 242 -3.11 -0.37 -8.22
CA ILE A 242 -3.52 1.03 -8.33
C ILE A 242 -4.48 1.22 -9.50
N GLY A 243 -5.19 2.33 -9.52
CA GLY A 243 -6.22 2.63 -10.51
C GLY A 243 -7.60 2.11 -10.10
N THR A 244 -8.62 2.74 -10.67
CA THR A 244 -10.03 2.34 -10.57
C THR A 244 -10.79 2.71 -11.83
N HIS A 245 -11.88 2.02 -12.12
CA HIS A 245 -12.88 2.43 -13.13
C HIS A 245 -14.19 2.91 -12.46
N ASP A 246 -14.24 2.85 -11.12
CA ASP A 246 -15.42 3.20 -10.34
C ASP A 246 -15.00 4.08 -9.17
N ILE A 247 -15.08 5.40 -9.38
CA ILE A 247 -14.76 6.39 -8.35
C ILE A 247 -15.88 6.53 -7.31
N GLU A 248 -17.13 6.16 -7.65
CA GLU A 248 -18.28 6.31 -6.76
C GLU A 248 -18.20 5.39 -5.53
N ARG A 249 -17.40 4.32 -5.61
CA ARG A 249 -17.18 3.36 -4.51
C ARG A 249 -15.94 3.66 -3.68
N ASN A 250 -15.26 4.78 -3.92
CA ASN A 250 -14.07 5.16 -3.19
C ASN A 250 -14.31 6.38 -2.31
N ASP A 251 -14.77 6.12 -1.09
CA ASP A 251 -15.07 7.16 -0.11
C ASP A 251 -13.82 7.71 0.60
N LEU A 252 -12.67 7.07 0.43
CA LEU A 252 -11.44 7.48 1.10
C LEU A 252 -10.68 8.56 0.38
N PHE A 253 -10.81 8.64 -0.94
CA PHE A 253 -10.07 9.60 -1.73
C PHE A 253 -10.68 11.00 -1.63
N ASP A 254 -9.92 11.94 -1.10
CA ASP A 254 -10.28 13.34 -0.96
C ASP A 254 -9.49 14.16 -1.99
N PRO A 255 -10.13 14.62 -3.10
CA PRO A 255 -9.43 15.38 -4.13
C PRO A 255 -8.95 16.75 -3.64
N ASP A 256 -9.54 17.30 -2.60
CA ASP A 256 -9.19 18.64 -2.09
C ASP A 256 -7.80 18.68 -1.42
N ILE A 257 -7.28 17.52 -1.00
CA ILE A 257 -5.95 17.41 -0.40
C ILE A 257 -4.85 17.05 -1.43
N VAL A 258 -5.21 16.75 -2.68
CA VAL A 258 -4.31 16.33 -3.75
C VAL A 258 -4.01 17.50 -4.68
N ASP A 259 -2.73 17.78 -4.90
CA ASP A 259 -2.31 18.88 -5.78
C ASP A 259 -2.26 18.45 -7.25
N ASP A 260 -1.93 17.18 -7.53
CA ASP A 260 -1.87 16.66 -8.90
C ASP A 260 -2.19 15.15 -8.97
N ILE A 261 -2.68 14.71 -10.13
CA ILE A 261 -2.89 13.29 -10.46
C ILE A 261 -2.09 12.99 -11.72
N LEU A 262 -1.01 12.21 -11.56
CA LEU A 262 -0.15 11.82 -12.67
C LEU A 262 -0.55 10.47 -13.24
N THR A 263 -0.88 10.48 -14.53
CA THR A 263 -1.20 9.27 -15.30
C THR A 263 0.07 8.67 -15.89
N VAL A 264 0.29 7.37 -15.69
CA VAL A 264 1.46 6.63 -16.20
C VAL A 264 1.01 5.48 -17.09
N PRO A 265 1.39 5.46 -18.38
CA PRO A 265 1.06 4.38 -19.31
C PRO A 265 1.78 3.06 -18.94
N ASP A 266 1.11 1.92 -19.12
CA ASP A 266 1.66 0.58 -18.86
C ASP A 266 3.01 0.34 -19.56
N ARG A 267 3.20 0.87 -20.75
CA ARG A 267 4.46 0.73 -21.48
C ARG A 267 5.63 1.31 -20.68
N GLU A 268 5.49 2.54 -20.18
CA GLU A 268 6.53 3.20 -19.39
C GLU A 268 6.76 2.45 -18.08
N VAL A 269 5.67 1.96 -17.45
CA VAL A 269 5.74 1.15 -16.23
C VAL A 269 6.60 -0.11 -16.45
N HIS A 270 6.37 -0.86 -17.54
CA HIS A 270 7.14 -2.06 -17.82
C HIS A 270 8.60 -1.78 -18.17
N GLU A 271 8.87 -0.70 -18.92
CA GLU A 271 10.24 -0.25 -19.21
C GLU A 271 10.98 0.11 -17.91
N GLU A 272 10.35 0.82 -16.98
CA GLU A 272 10.93 1.20 -15.69
C GLU A 272 11.14 -0.01 -14.76
N MET A 273 10.22 -0.97 -14.71
CA MET A 273 10.43 -2.23 -13.98
C MET A 273 11.71 -2.94 -14.43
N GLY A 274 11.89 -3.03 -15.76
CA GLY A 274 13.10 -3.64 -16.35
C GLY A 274 14.37 -2.86 -16.00
N ARG A 275 14.31 -1.54 -16.03
CA ARG A 275 15.44 -0.65 -15.68
C ARG A 275 15.82 -0.79 -14.20
N LEU A 276 14.85 -0.69 -13.28
CA LEU A 276 15.08 -0.82 -11.84
C LEU A 276 15.71 -2.18 -11.49
N ALA A 277 15.24 -3.25 -12.13
CA ALA A 277 15.80 -4.59 -11.92
C ALA A 277 17.24 -4.70 -12.46
N ALA A 278 17.51 -4.21 -13.68
CA ALA A 278 18.80 -4.40 -14.35
C ALA A 278 19.90 -3.46 -13.85
N GLU A 279 19.55 -2.22 -13.51
CA GLU A 279 20.51 -1.18 -13.16
C GLU A 279 20.66 -0.97 -11.65
N GLU A 280 19.58 -1.17 -10.90
CA GLU A 280 19.54 -0.90 -9.45
C GLU A 280 19.35 -2.16 -8.60
N GLY A 281 19.12 -3.32 -9.23
CA GLY A 281 18.89 -4.59 -8.52
C GLY A 281 17.56 -4.61 -7.73
N GLN A 282 16.61 -3.73 -8.07
CA GLN A 282 15.32 -3.61 -7.40
C GLN A 282 14.25 -4.38 -8.15
N LEU A 283 13.75 -5.46 -7.56
CA LEU A 283 12.59 -6.20 -8.07
C LEU A 283 11.32 -5.57 -7.52
N VAL A 284 10.58 -4.89 -8.38
CA VAL A 284 9.38 -4.13 -8.00
C VAL A 284 8.16 -4.56 -8.82
N ALA A 285 6.97 -4.38 -8.24
CA ALA A 285 5.71 -4.54 -8.95
C ALA A 285 5.41 -3.31 -9.85
N SER A 286 4.43 -3.44 -10.73
CA SER A 286 4.04 -2.39 -11.67
C SER A 286 3.62 -1.08 -10.98
N SER A 287 2.86 -1.14 -9.88
CA SER A 287 2.49 0.05 -9.12
C SER A 287 3.71 0.80 -8.54
N ALA A 288 4.74 0.09 -8.09
CA ALA A 288 5.95 0.73 -7.57
C ALA A 288 6.75 1.42 -8.69
N ALA A 289 6.83 0.81 -9.88
CA ALA A 289 7.46 1.45 -11.04
C ALA A 289 6.69 2.70 -11.50
N ALA A 290 5.35 2.66 -11.49
CA ALA A 290 4.53 3.83 -11.78
C ALA A 290 4.82 4.97 -10.78
N ASN A 291 4.90 4.67 -9.48
CA ASN A 291 5.25 5.63 -8.44
C ASN A 291 6.66 6.22 -8.67
N ALA A 292 7.64 5.38 -9.01
CA ALA A 292 9.01 5.83 -9.26
C ALA A 292 9.09 6.78 -10.48
N ILE A 293 8.34 6.50 -11.56
CA ILE A 293 8.25 7.39 -12.73
C ILE A 293 7.65 8.73 -12.31
N ALA A 294 6.51 8.71 -11.62
CA ALA A 294 5.83 9.92 -11.19
C ALA A 294 6.71 10.76 -10.24
N ALA A 295 7.31 10.13 -9.23
CA ALA A 295 8.19 10.81 -8.30
C ALA A 295 9.41 11.46 -8.99
N LYS A 296 10.01 10.79 -10.00
CA LYS A 296 11.09 11.38 -10.80
C LYS A 296 10.63 12.53 -11.68
N ARG A 297 9.38 12.59 -12.09
CA ARG A 297 8.80 13.74 -12.79
C ARG A 297 8.66 14.91 -11.84
N VAL A 298 7.99 14.69 -10.70
CA VAL A 298 7.82 15.70 -9.64
C VAL A 298 9.15 16.28 -9.16
N ALA A 299 10.18 15.45 -9.03
CA ALA A 299 11.50 15.88 -8.54
C ALA A 299 12.26 16.83 -9.48
N ARG A 300 11.83 16.98 -10.75
CA ARG A 300 12.45 17.83 -11.79
C ARG A 300 11.77 19.18 -11.95
N ASP A 301 10.54 19.28 -11.51
CA ASP A 301 9.69 20.48 -11.60
C ASP A 301 9.90 21.37 -10.36
#